data_6c34bff871b58da5c37d27118404fa42
#
_entry.id   6c34bff871b58da5c37d27118404fa42
#
_cell.length_a   1.000
_cell.length_b   1.000
_cell.length_c   1.000
_cell.angle_alpha   90.00
_cell.angle_beta   90.00
_cell.angle_gamma   90.00
#
_symmetry.space_group_name_H-M   'P 1'
#
loop_
_entity.id
_entity.type
_entity.pdbx_description
1 polymer ?
#
loop_
_entity_poly.entity_id
_entity_poly.type
_entity_poly.pdbx_seq_one_letter_code
_entity_poly.pdbx_strand_id
1 'polypeptide(L)'
;MRAPPIWLLFAAPSGGLLLASPASARTPQPIMQASASRPLKVAIAGGGVGGLTTALGMLKAGYDVTLYEKTGQFARFGGPIQFASNALSTLKAIDEGLFERVMNKFTFTGTRRCGIKDGLRADGKFSMPPVADPRYLFDASVPADWYLEFPLKACADFFKLPYTGVIDRPDLQEILLDECRAIKPDFLVNGAKVSGYEHASNGGVQVLMGDGTSHDADILVGSDGIWSAVRAQMYEEGEIKAKSSDGLTQQGCPYSGYTVFAGEFVPEKGTADFRDYFECGYKVYIGPKKYFVTSDVGDGRVQWYSFLAQPPGTNRAGDSWEGGASTDDQGADVIAYLKQLHEGWTDEIHYVLDSTPAAAVEQRDLYDRWPEFFRSWSQKGVVLVGDAVHPMMPNLGQGGCQAIEDAYVLTECLREVTGPNGAAPDDLAEVHTALQGFYEKRVGRVAGVSLLSRLASDLIVNFFDTPWSPHDERGQGPLAYLTFFWKPILQYIVFPIQFLFLYSYHPTGGMGELPKQLEDAWRVRHKEAAEAAFRKAAEEGQQVGGASFFASTAGEP
;
A
#
# COMPACT_ATOMS: atom_id res chain seq x y z
N MET A 1 8.35 6.81 -37.73
CA MET A 1 8.88 7.91 -36.90
C MET A 1 9.59 7.27 -35.72
N ARG A 2 10.90 7.48 -35.57
CA ARG A 2 11.72 6.82 -34.56
C ARG A 2 11.50 7.52 -33.22
N ALA A 3 11.08 6.78 -32.17
CA ALA A 3 11.04 7.27 -30.81
C ALA A 3 12.47 7.51 -30.28
N PRO A 4 12.73 8.56 -29.49
CA PRO A 4 14.04 8.77 -28.89
C PRO A 4 14.30 7.79 -27.75
N PRO A 5 15.54 7.46 -27.44
CA PRO A 5 15.87 6.50 -26.39
C PRO A 5 15.61 7.05 -25.00
N ILE A 6 14.99 6.22 -24.16
CA ILE A 6 14.48 6.50 -22.78
C ILE A 6 15.60 6.76 -21.74
N TRP A 7 16.85 6.90 -22.12
CA TRP A 7 18.00 6.99 -21.20
C TRP A 7 18.25 8.36 -20.55
N LEU A 8 17.38 9.36 -20.77
CA LEU A 8 17.63 10.75 -20.33
C LEU A 8 16.80 11.24 -19.13
N LEU A 9 16.08 10.37 -18.41
CA LEU A 9 15.20 10.78 -17.29
C LEU A 9 15.71 10.43 -15.88
N PHE A 10 16.92 9.93 -15.72
CA PHE A 10 17.48 9.57 -14.41
C PHE A 10 18.69 10.41 -14.00
N ALA A 11 18.66 11.71 -14.24
CA ALA A 11 19.59 12.61 -13.56
C ALA A 11 18.91 13.12 -12.27
N ALA A 12 19.20 12.47 -11.14
CA ALA A 12 18.88 13.01 -9.83
C ALA A 12 19.66 14.32 -9.62
N PRO A 13 19.05 15.40 -9.11
CA PRO A 13 19.82 16.53 -8.66
C PRO A 13 20.56 16.14 -7.37
N SER A 14 21.87 15.96 -7.52
CA SER A 14 22.81 15.89 -6.42
C SER A 14 22.67 17.14 -5.54
N GLY A 15 22.63 16.94 -4.23
CA GLY A 15 22.47 17.96 -3.21
C GLY A 15 23.33 19.19 -3.42
N GLY A 16 22.67 20.32 -3.54
CA GLY A 16 23.31 21.62 -3.54
C GLY A 16 23.93 21.93 -2.19
N LEU A 17 25.23 22.17 -2.20
CA LEU A 17 25.99 22.70 -1.08
C LEU A 17 25.41 24.08 -0.72
N LEU A 18 24.69 24.19 0.40
CA LEU A 18 24.28 25.46 0.96
C LEU A 18 25.51 26.17 1.55
N LEU A 19 26.04 27.12 0.80
CA LEU A 19 26.98 28.09 1.34
C LEU A 19 26.23 29.00 2.33
N ALA A 20 26.61 28.90 3.60
CA ALA A 20 26.11 29.76 4.65
C ALA A 20 26.51 31.23 4.39
N SER A 21 25.51 32.08 4.21
CA SER A 21 25.72 33.54 4.26
C SER A 21 25.91 34.02 5.71
N PRO A 22 26.75 35.02 5.96
CA PRO A 22 27.04 35.47 7.31
C PRO A 22 25.82 36.12 7.97
N ALA A 23 25.55 35.70 9.20
CA ALA A 23 24.46 36.20 10.02
C ALA A 23 24.62 37.71 10.24
N SER A 24 23.63 38.48 9.79
CA SER A 24 23.47 39.86 10.20
C SER A 24 22.98 39.90 11.66
N ALA A 25 23.71 40.60 12.53
CA ALA A 25 23.33 40.82 13.91
C ALA A 25 21.98 41.57 13.98
N ARG A 26 20.93 40.88 14.39
CA ARG A 26 19.65 41.52 14.73
C ARG A 26 19.73 42.09 16.15
N THR A 27 19.41 43.34 16.28
CA THR A 27 19.17 44.04 17.55
C THR A 27 18.06 43.35 18.33
N PRO A 28 18.15 43.13 19.65
CA PRO A 28 17.07 42.52 20.43
C PRO A 28 15.85 43.44 20.42
N GLN A 29 14.77 42.99 19.84
CA GLN A 29 13.44 43.57 20.02
C GLN A 29 12.92 43.26 21.43
N PRO A 30 12.13 44.16 22.05
CA PRO A 30 11.56 43.92 23.36
C PRO A 30 10.68 42.68 23.35
N ILE A 31 10.86 41.82 24.35
CA ILE A 31 10.04 40.64 24.60
C ILE A 31 8.59 41.13 24.84
N MET A 32 7.78 41.10 23.78
CA MET A 32 6.33 41.15 23.96
C MET A 32 5.91 39.93 24.78
N GLN A 33 5.17 40.16 25.85
CA GLN A 33 4.52 39.09 26.60
C GLN A 33 3.74 38.24 25.60
N ALA A 34 4.17 36.97 25.43
CA ALA A 34 3.46 36.02 24.60
C ALA A 34 2.04 35.86 25.16
N SER A 35 1.03 36.32 24.45
CA SER A 35 -0.32 35.85 24.62
C SER A 35 -0.28 34.32 24.53
N ALA A 36 -0.95 33.62 25.43
CA ALA A 36 -0.98 32.16 25.39
C ALA A 36 -1.54 31.74 24.01
N SER A 37 -0.64 31.42 23.10
CA SER A 37 -1.00 31.03 21.74
C SER A 37 -1.69 29.67 21.81
N ARG A 38 -2.91 29.58 21.27
CA ARG A 38 -3.65 28.33 21.21
C ARG A 38 -2.96 27.32 20.27
N PRO A 39 -3.11 26.01 20.48
CA PRO A 39 -2.63 25.03 19.51
C PRO A 39 -3.37 25.17 18.17
N LEU A 40 -2.69 24.81 17.08
CA LEU A 40 -3.28 24.76 15.75
C LEU A 40 -4.37 23.70 15.72
N LYS A 41 -5.60 24.07 15.34
CA LYS A 41 -6.72 23.15 15.20
C LYS A 41 -6.72 22.45 13.87
N VAL A 42 -6.65 21.11 13.91
CA VAL A 42 -6.58 20.26 12.73
C VAL A 42 -7.81 19.34 12.68
N ALA A 43 -8.59 19.45 11.62
CA ALA A 43 -9.61 18.48 11.27
C ALA A 43 -9.04 17.48 10.26
N ILE A 44 -9.28 16.18 10.48
CA ILE A 44 -8.86 15.12 9.56
C ILE A 44 -10.11 14.35 9.11
N ALA A 45 -10.32 14.24 7.81
CA ALA A 45 -11.40 13.47 7.21
C ALA A 45 -10.90 12.08 6.82
N GLY A 46 -11.39 11.02 7.50
CA GLY A 46 -11.08 9.63 7.23
C GLY A 46 -10.02 9.01 8.15
N GLY A 47 -10.39 7.89 8.79
CA GLY A 47 -9.59 7.12 9.76
C GLY A 47 -8.83 5.93 9.16
N GLY A 48 -8.46 6.00 7.89
CA GLY A 48 -7.56 5.04 7.27
C GLY A 48 -6.11 5.16 7.80
N VAL A 49 -5.20 4.32 7.29
CA VAL A 49 -3.79 4.32 7.69
C VAL A 49 -3.17 5.72 7.57
N GLY A 50 -3.39 6.41 6.44
CA GLY A 50 -2.89 7.77 6.24
C GLY A 50 -3.44 8.76 7.26
N GLY A 51 -4.76 8.77 7.51
CA GLY A 51 -5.40 9.69 8.44
C GLY A 51 -4.98 9.46 9.89
N LEU A 52 -4.93 8.20 10.34
CA LEU A 52 -4.48 7.86 11.69
C LEU A 52 -3.00 8.18 11.90
N THR A 53 -2.14 7.90 10.91
CA THR A 53 -0.71 8.25 10.99
C THR A 53 -0.52 9.76 11.01
N THR A 54 -1.30 10.50 10.21
CA THR A 54 -1.31 11.98 10.21
C THR A 54 -1.77 12.51 11.57
N ALA A 55 -2.87 11.96 12.12
CA ALA A 55 -3.36 12.34 13.45
C ALA A 55 -2.28 12.15 14.52
N LEU A 56 -1.62 10.99 14.52
CA LEU A 56 -0.56 10.71 15.48
C LEU A 56 0.62 11.69 15.37
N GLY A 57 1.13 11.91 14.15
CA GLY A 57 2.22 12.86 13.91
C GLY A 57 1.88 14.26 14.39
N MET A 58 0.66 14.72 14.11
CA MET A 58 0.16 16.04 14.49
C MET A 58 -0.11 16.16 16.00
N LEU A 59 -0.69 15.14 16.63
CA LEU A 59 -0.85 15.10 18.10
C LEU A 59 0.50 15.18 18.82
N LYS A 60 1.50 14.44 18.32
CA LYS A 60 2.89 14.52 18.84
C LYS A 60 3.56 15.88 18.59
N ALA A 61 3.11 16.61 17.58
CA ALA A 61 3.55 17.99 17.36
C ALA A 61 2.85 19.02 18.28
N GLY A 62 1.85 18.58 19.06
CA GLY A 62 1.11 19.41 20.00
C GLY A 62 -0.12 20.11 19.40
N TYR A 63 -0.56 19.69 18.21
CA TYR A 63 -1.76 20.26 17.57
C TYR A 63 -3.05 19.72 18.21
N ASP A 64 -4.11 20.50 18.12
CA ASP A 64 -5.46 20.11 18.55
C ASP A 64 -6.17 19.37 17.41
N VAL A 65 -6.02 18.05 17.38
CA VAL A 65 -6.51 17.20 16.29
C VAL A 65 -7.90 16.64 16.60
N THR A 66 -8.80 16.71 15.61
CA THR A 66 -10.07 15.95 15.59
C THR A 66 -10.15 15.16 14.28
N LEU A 67 -10.26 13.84 14.37
CA LEU A 67 -10.41 12.95 13.23
C LEU A 67 -11.87 12.49 13.12
N TYR A 68 -12.46 12.67 11.94
CA TYR A 68 -13.82 12.27 11.61
C TYR A 68 -13.80 11.02 10.74
N GLU A 69 -14.44 9.94 11.20
CA GLU A 69 -14.56 8.68 10.47
C GLU A 69 -16.04 8.35 10.21
N LYS A 70 -16.35 8.05 8.94
CA LYS A 70 -17.73 7.76 8.51
C LYS A 70 -18.31 6.48 9.09
N THR A 71 -17.47 5.50 9.40
CA THR A 71 -17.90 4.23 9.99
C THR A 71 -18.18 4.40 11.48
N GLY A 72 -19.24 3.75 11.96
CA GLY A 72 -19.61 3.81 13.38
C GLY A 72 -18.62 3.10 14.30
N GLN A 73 -17.95 2.07 13.78
CA GLN A 73 -16.89 1.33 14.47
C GLN A 73 -15.85 0.90 13.46
N PHE A 74 -14.59 0.91 13.88
CA PHE A 74 -13.55 0.24 13.11
C PHE A 74 -13.79 -1.27 13.19
N ALA A 75 -14.34 -1.82 12.12
CA ALA A 75 -14.44 -3.27 11.97
C ALA A 75 -13.07 -3.84 11.60
N ARG A 76 -12.80 -5.08 11.97
CA ARG A 76 -11.65 -5.83 11.46
C ARG A 76 -11.89 -6.11 9.97
N PHE A 77 -11.60 -5.12 9.13
CA PHE A 77 -11.85 -5.15 7.70
C PHE A 77 -10.58 -4.89 6.90
N GLY A 78 -10.43 -5.67 5.84
CA GLY A 78 -9.32 -5.58 4.90
C GLY A 78 -8.16 -6.49 5.24
N GLY A 79 -7.54 -7.05 4.20
CA GLY A 79 -6.38 -7.92 4.30
C GLY A 79 -5.12 -7.21 4.80
N PRO A 80 -4.05 -7.98 5.06
CA PRO A 80 -2.77 -7.46 5.45
C PRO A 80 -2.26 -6.37 4.51
N ILE A 81 -1.55 -5.43 5.09
CA ILE A 81 -0.90 -4.35 4.34
C ILE A 81 0.60 -4.59 4.30
N GLN A 82 1.16 -4.52 3.10
CA GLN A 82 2.60 -4.61 2.92
C GLN A 82 3.26 -3.29 3.32
N PHE A 83 4.30 -3.37 4.15
CA PHE A 83 5.18 -2.25 4.43
C PHE A 83 6.58 -2.53 3.92
N ALA A 84 7.07 -1.57 3.16
CA ALA A 84 8.44 -1.52 2.71
C ALA A 84 9.30 -0.67 3.65
N SER A 85 10.61 -0.70 3.41
CA SER A 85 11.61 -0.04 4.25
C SER A 85 11.34 1.45 4.46
N ASN A 86 10.81 2.15 3.45
CA ASN A 86 10.46 3.57 3.53
C ASN A 86 9.37 3.85 4.58
N ALA A 87 8.28 3.07 4.59
CA ALA A 87 7.22 3.22 5.57
C ALA A 87 7.71 2.92 6.99
N LEU A 88 8.46 1.84 7.15
CA LEU A 88 9.01 1.43 8.45
C LEU A 88 9.99 2.46 9.00
N SER A 89 10.87 3.02 8.15
CA SER A 89 11.77 4.11 8.51
C SER A 89 11.02 5.36 8.94
N THR A 90 9.92 5.66 8.25
CA THR A 90 9.09 6.83 8.56
C THR A 90 8.30 6.63 9.86
N LEU A 91 7.72 5.45 10.10
CA LEU A 91 7.06 5.14 11.38
C LEU A 91 8.02 5.29 12.55
N LYS A 92 9.27 4.80 12.42
CA LYS A 92 10.31 4.98 13.44
C LYS A 92 10.64 6.46 13.66
N ALA A 93 10.65 7.27 12.60
CA ALA A 93 10.91 8.70 12.70
C ALA A 93 9.76 9.47 13.37
N ILE A 94 8.52 9.01 13.19
CA ILE A 94 7.36 9.57 13.90
C ILE A 94 7.44 9.21 15.39
N ASP A 95 7.71 7.93 15.68
CA ASP A 95 7.81 7.43 17.05
C ASP A 95 8.46 6.05 17.12
N GLU A 96 9.47 5.90 17.98
CA GLU A 96 10.19 4.65 18.15
C GLU A 96 9.33 3.56 18.84
N GLY A 97 8.51 3.93 19.82
CA GLY A 97 7.60 3.01 20.49
C GLY A 97 6.50 2.48 19.57
N LEU A 98 5.96 3.35 18.70
CA LEU A 98 5.05 2.93 17.63
C LEU A 98 5.72 1.90 16.71
N PHE A 99 6.94 2.17 16.27
CA PHE A 99 7.70 1.26 15.42
C PHE A 99 7.89 -0.11 16.09
N GLU A 100 8.26 -0.13 17.36
CA GLU A 100 8.42 -1.39 18.13
C GLU A 100 7.10 -2.18 18.25
N ARG A 101 5.98 -1.50 18.51
CA ARG A 101 4.65 -2.13 18.55
C ARG A 101 4.28 -2.74 17.20
N VAL A 102 4.55 -2.02 16.11
CA VAL A 102 4.33 -2.52 14.74
C VAL A 102 5.21 -3.75 14.50
N MET A 103 6.51 -3.70 14.83
CA MET A 103 7.43 -4.83 14.65
C MET A 103 7.02 -6.08 15.44
N ASN A 104 6.37 -5.91 16.57
CA ASN A 104 5.87 -7.05 17.38
C ASN A 104 4.70 -7.81 16.70
N LYS A 105 4.00 -7.19 15.76
CA LYS A 105 2.91 -7.80 14.99
C LYS A 105 3.29 -8.08 13.53
N PHE A 106 4.51 -7.73 13.14
CA PHE A 106 4.97 -7.73 11.76
C PHE A 106 5.41 -9.12 11.29
N THR A 107 5.05 -9.49 10.08
CA THR A 107 5.50 -10.72 9.42
C THR A 107 6.51 -10.38 8.34
N PHE A 108 7.78 -10.79 8.53
CA PHE A 108 8.85 -10.52 7.58
C PHE A 108 8.71 -11.38 6.32
N THR A 109 8.49 -10.76 5.19
CA THR A 109 8.48 -11.44 3.88
C THR A 109 9.78 -11.23 3.12
N GLY A 110 10.35 -10.03 3.17
CA GLY A 110 11.53 -9.64 2.39
C GLY A 110 12.85 -10.28 2.80
N THR A 111 12.90 -10.98 3.93
CA THR A 111 14.07 -11.76 4.37
C THR A 111 14.10 -13.17 3.79
N ARG A 112 13.00 -13.56 3.14
CA ARG A 112 12.77 -14.88 2.55
C ARG A 112 12.72 -14.76 1.03
N ARG A 113 12.60 -15.88 0.33
CA ARG A 113 12.47 -15.91 -1.13
C ARG A 113 11.19 -15.20 -1.55
N CYS A 114 11.32 -14.23 -2.44
CA CYS A 114 10.22 -13.49 -3.05
C CYS A 114 10.52 -13.32 -4.53
N GLY A 115 9.51 -13.48 -5.40
CA GLY A 115 9.78 -13.29 -6.82
C GLY A 115 8.66 -13.72 -7.75
N ILE A 116 8.99 -13.87 -9.01
CA ILE A 116 8.07 -14.18 -10.10
C ILE A 116 8.25 -15.64 -10.54
N LYS A 117 7.14 -16.38 -10.59
CA LYS A 117 7.04 -17.76 -11.02
C LYS A 117 6.23 -17.89 -12.32
N ASP A 118 6.44 -18.99 -13.01
CA ASP A 118 5.61 -19.39 -14.15
C ASP A 118 4.26 -19.94 -13.65
N GLY A 119 3.16 -19.27 -13.99
CA GLY A 119 1.82 -19.70 -13.64
C GLY A 119 1.30 -20.84 -14.51
N LEU A 120 1.84 -21.03 -15.72
CA LEU A 120 1.39 -22.04 -16.69
C LEU A 120 2.12 -23.38 -16.56
N ARG A 121 3.01 -23.51 -15.61
CA ARG A 121 3.79 -24.72 -15.44
C ARG A 121 3.03 -25.75 -14.62
N ALA A 122 2.13 -26.46 -15.28
CA ALA A 122 1.49 -27.64 -14.74
C ALA A 122 2.27 -28.90 -15.21
N ASP A 123 2.66 -29.78 -14.29
CA ASP A 123 3.09 -31.16 -14.51
C ASP A 123 4.14 -31.41 -15.61
N GLY A 124 5.15 -30.55 -15.68
CA GLY A 124 6.27 -30.77 -16.61
C GLY A 124 5.92 -30.58 -18.09
N LYS A 125 4.73 -30.11 -18.43
CA LYS A 125 4.34 -29.84 -19.82
C LYS A 125 5.08 -28.64 -20.43
N PHE A 126 5.53 -27.71 -19.60
CA PHE A 126 6.36 -26.58 -20.00
C PHE A 126 7.69 -26.65 -19.25
N SER A 127 8.54 -27.57 -19.62
CA SER A 127 9.94 -27.44 -19.24
C SER A 127 10.57 -26.37 -20.13
N MET A 128 10.83 -25.18 -19.60
CA MET A 128 11.93 -24.41 -20.13
C MET A 128 13.14 -25.35 -20.16
N PRO A 129 13.85 -25.47 -21.31
CA PRO A 129 15.02 -26.31 -21.32
C PRO A 129 15.91 -25.89 -20.14
N PRO A 130 16.48 -26.81 -19.36
CA PRO A 130 17.35 -26.49 -18.22
C PRO A 130 18.46 -25.50 -18.56
N VAL A 131 18.84 -25.43 -19.81
CA VAL A 131 19.87 -24.57 -20.36
C VAL A 131 19.51 -23.08 -20.39
N ALA A 132 18.22 -22.72 -20.26
CA ALA A 132 17.79 -21.32 -20.34
C ALA A 132 17.89 -20.56 -19.00
N ASP A 133 18.02 -21.24 -17.88
CA ASP A 133 18.23 -20.61 -16.59
C ASP A 133 19.71 -20.78 -16.16
N PRO A 134 20.49 -19.68 -16.08
CA PRO A 134 21.89 -19.74 -15.66
C PRO A 134 22.07 -20.36 -14.28
N ARG A 135 21.04 -20.32 -13.42
CA ARG A 135 21.05 -20.93 -12.09
C ARG A 135 21.14 -22.45 -12.17
N TYR A 136 20.57 -23.08 -13.21
CA TYR A 136 20.72 -24.50 -13.45
C TYR A 136 22.16 -24.91 -13.78
N LEU A 137 22.96 -23.99 -14.30
CA LEU A 137 24.36 -24.25 -14.57
C LEU A 137 25.22 -24.21 -13.30
N PHE A 138 24.72 -23.54 -12.24
CA PHE A 138 25.49 -23.27 -11.03
C PHE A 138 24.83 -23.78 -9.74
N ASP A 139 23.51 -23.96 -9.73
CA ASP A 139 22.78 -24.42 -8.55
C ASP A 139 21.53 -25.21 -8.96
N ALA A 140 21.63 -26.52 -8.91
CA ALA A 140 20.53 -27.45 -9.23
C ALA A 140 19.40 -27.44 -8.16
N SER A 141 19.58 -26.77 -7.02
CA SER A 141 18.59 -26.67 -5.95
C SER A 141 17.52 -25.62 -6.22
N VAL A 142 17.72 -24.73 -7.20
CA VAL A 142 16.75 -23.68 -7.54
C VAL A 142 15.63 -24.26 -8.41
N PRO A 143 14.37 -24.20 -7.99
CA PRO A 143 13.24 -24.67 -8.79
C PRO A 143 13.18 -24.01 -10.17
N ALA A 144 12.94 -24.79 -11.20
CA ALA A 144 12.98 -24.35 -12.60
C ALA A 144 11.84 -23.40 -13.01
N ASP A 145 10.82 -23.24 -12.16
CA ASP A 145 9.65 -22.41 -12.40
C ASP A 145 9.79 -20.95 -11.95
N TRP A 146 10.94 -20.56 -11.35
CA TRP A 146 11.21 -19.17 -10.99
C TRP A 146 11.81 -18.41 -12.17
N TYR A 147 11.07 -17.43 -12.67
CA TYR A 147 11.62 -16.49 -13.66
C TYR A 147 12.63 -15.53 -13.02
N LEU A 148 12.32 -15.08 -11.80
CA LEU A 148 13.09 -14.04 -11.14
C LEU A 148 12.88 -14.10 -9.64
N GLU A 149 13.96 -13.88 -8.88
CA GLU A 149 13.91 -13.63 -7.45
C GLU A 149 14.27 -12.17 -7.16
N PHE A 150 13.50 -11.54 -6.27
CA PHE A 150 13.79 -10.17 -5.85
C PHE A 150 14.87 -10.18 -4.77
N PRO A 151 15.97 -9.46 -4.94
CA PRO A 151 17.08 -9.43 -3.98
C PRO A 151 16.78 -8.51 -2.78
N LEU A 152 15.57 -8.62 -2.19
CA LEU A 152 15.07 -7.70 -1.17
C LEU A 152 15.98 -7.66 0.06
N LYS A 153 16.34 -8.85 0.59
CA LYS A 153 17.22 -8.95 1.75
C LYS A 153 18.60 -8.36 1.47
N ALA A 154 19.22 -8.75 0.35
CA ALA A 154 20.56 -8.30 0.00
C ALA A 154 20.61 -6.76 -0.18
N CYS A 155 19.60 -6.19 -0.82
CA CYS A 155 19.49 -4.74 -0.96
C CYS A 155 19.28 -4.04 0.40
N ALA A 156 18.39 -4.57 1.24
CA ALA A 156 18.15 -4.00 2.57
C ALA A 156 19.40 -4.06 3.45
N ASP A 157 20.12 -5.18 3.44
CA ASP A 157 21.39 -5.33 4.16
C ASP A 157 22.45 -4.33 3.67
N PHE A 158 22.59 -4.20 2.33
CA PHE A 158 23.56 -3.29 1.73
C PHE A 158 23.31 -1.82 2.07
N PHE A 159 22.05 -1.39 2.01
CA PHE A 159 21.64 -0.03 2.30
C PHE A 159 21.30 0.21 3.79
N LYS A 160 21.42 -0.81 4.65
CA LYS A 160 21.08 -0.77 6.08
C LYS A 160 19.64 -0.29 6.33
N LEU A 161 18.69 -0.85 5.58
CA LEU A 161 17.28 -0.52 5.64
C LEU A 161 16.48 -1.59 6.38
N PRO A 162 15.31 -1.26 6.95
CA PRO A 162 14.38 -2.23 7.50
C PRO A 162 13.96 -3.25 6.46
N TYR A 163 13.79 -4.51 6.88
CA TYR A 163 13.26 -5.56 6.01
C TYR A 163 11.77 -5.35 5.73
N THR A 164 11.37 -5.60 4.50
CA THR A 164 9.96 -5.52 4.08
C THR A 164 9.15 -6.68 4.66
N GLY A 165 7.87 -6.47 4.87
CA GLY A 165 6.94 -7.49 5.33
C GLY A 165 5.50 -6.99 5.33
N VAL A 166 4.66 -7.66 6.09
CA VAL A 166 3.24 -7.35 6.18
C VAL A 166 2.80 -7.23 7.64
N ILE A 167 1.75 -6.46 7.85
CA ILE A 167 1.02 -6.39 9.12
C ILE A 167 -0.47 -6.44 8.82
N ASP A 168 -1.25 -7.11 9.65
CA ASP A 168 -2.70 -7.06 9.55
C ASP A 168 -3.18 -5.62 9.70
N ARG A 169 -4.05 -5.19 8.77
CA ARG A 169 -4.58 -3.82 8.78
C ARG A 169 -5.30 -3.48 10.09
N PRO A 170 -6.13 -4.37 10.67
CA PRO A 170 -6.74 -4.16 11.98
C PRO A 170 -5.72 -3.96 13.09
N ASP A 171 -4.66 -4.77 13.14
CA ASP A 171 -3.62 -4.64 14.17
C ASP A 171 -2.89 -3.29 14.07
N LEU A 172 -2.54 -2.88 12.85
CA LEU A 172 -1.93 -1.57 12.63
C LEU A 172 -2.87 -0.44 13.06
N GLN A 173 -4.15 -0.55 12.70
CA GLN A 173 -5.16 0.45 13.02
C GLN A 173 -5.36 0.56 14.54
N GLU A 174 -5.42 -0.57 15.25
CA GLU A 174 -5.52 -0.61 16.72
C GLU A 174 -4.30 0.05 17.37
N ILE A 175 -3.09 -0.28 16.91
CA ILE A 175 -1.85 0.32 17.40
C ILE A 175 -1.89 1.86 17.24
N LEU A 176 -2.25 2.35 16.06
CA LEU A 176 -2.34 3.80 15.78
C LEU A 176 -3.41 4.49 16.62
N LEU A 177 -4.58 3.85 16.79
CA LEU A 177 -5.67 4.37 17.63
C LEU A 177 -5.24 4.49 19.09
N ASP A 178 -4.57 3.48 19.63
CA ASP A 178 -4.10 3.48 21.01
C ASP A 178 -3.06 4.57 21.24
N GLU A 179 -2.10 4.74 20.33
CA GLU A 179 -1.10 5.82 20.42
C GLU A 179 -1.75 7.20 20.39
N CYS A 180 -2.73 7.41 19.51
CA CYS A 180 -3.46 8.68 19.45
C CYS A 180 -4.27 8.93 20.73
N ARG A 181 -5.00 7.90 21.22
CA ARG A 181 -5.82 8.01 22.45
C ARG A 181 -4.98 8.26 23.69
N ALA A 182 -3.76 7.75 23.74
CA ALA A 182 -2.84 8.02 24.84
C ALA A 182 -2.49 9.52 24.96
N ILE A 183 -2.53 10.27 23.84
CA ILE A 183 -2.26 11.71 23.82
C ILE A 183 -3.54 12.52 23.99
N LYS A 184 -4.59 12.18 23.21
CA LYS A 184 -5.88 12.85 23.23
C LYS A 184 -7.01 11.80 23.15
N PRO A 185 -7.65 11.41 24.27
CA PRO A 185 -8.65 10.34 24.30
C PRO A 185 -9.86 10.56 23.39
N ASP A 186 -10.23 11.81 23.16
CA ASP A 186 -11.40 12.25 22.38
C ASP A 186 -11.06 12.75 20.97
N PHE A 187 -9.87 12.39 20.43
CA PHE A 187 -9.45 12.84 19.11
C PHE A 187 -10.32 12.32 17.96
N LEU A 188 -11.03 11.20 18.16
CA LEU A 188 -11.76 10.46 17.13
C LEU A 188 -13.28 10.60 17.30
N VAL A 189 -13.97 10.97 16.22
CA VAL A 189 -15.43 11.01 16.12
C VAL A 189 -15.87 9.99 15.06
N ASN A 190 -16.44 8.88 15.50
CA ASN A 190 -16.98 7.83 14.65
C ASN A 190 -18.40 8.15 14.16
N GLY A 191 -18.80 7.56 13.02
CA GLY A 191 -20.12 7.81 12.40
C GLY A 191 -20.25 9.21 11.80
N ALA A 192 -19.14 9.93 11.71
CA ALA A 192 -19.09 11.33 11.28
C ALA A 192 -18.49 11.45 9.89
N LYS A 193 -19.33 11.53 8.86
CA LYS A 193 -18.90 11.68 7.47
C LYS A 193 -18.67 13.16 7.15
N VAL A 194 -17.44 13.51 6.77
CA VAL A 194 -17.17 14.82 6.15
C VAL A 194 -17.75 14.83 4.74
N SER A 195 -18.60 15.81 4.44
CA SER A 195 -19.27 15.97 3.14
C SER A 195 -18.66 17.08 2.28
N GLY A 196 -17.91 18.00 2.91
CA GLY A 196 -17.29 19.12 2.22
C GLY A 196 -16.69 20.13 3.20
N TYR A 197 -16.42 21.34 2.72
CA TYR A 197 -15.86 22.43 3.54
C TYR A 197 -16.19 23.81 2.98
N GLU A 198 -16.07 24.83 3.82
CA GLU A 198 -16.10 26.23 3.43
C GLU A 198 -14.86 26.95 3.97
N HIS A 199 -14.34 27.93 3.21
CA HIS A 199 -13.24 28.77 3.69
C HIS A 199 -13.79 29.86 4.61
N ALA A 200 -13.29 29.91 5.85
CA ALA A 200 -13.67 30.94 6.80
C ALA A 200 -12.93 32.26 6.54
N SER A 201 -13.55 33.38 6.94
CA SER A 201 -13.00 34.72 6.75
C SER A 201 -11.71 34.99 7.51
N ASN A 202 -11.44 34.22 8.55
CA ASN A 202 -10.20 34.28 9.36
C ASN A 202 -9.05 33.45 8.77
N GLY A 203 -9.21 32.90 7.56
CA GLY A 203 -8.21 32.01 6.92
C GLY A 203 -8.34 30.53 7.30
N GLY A 204 -9.19 30.17 8.26
CA GLY A 204 -9.47 28.80 8.62
C GLY A 204 -10.48 28.11 7.71
N VAL A 205 -11.00 26.98 8.15
CA VAL A 205 -11.91 26.11 7.41
C VAL A 205 -13.10 25.73 8.27
N GLN A 206 -14.30 25.83 7.73
CA GLN A 206 -15.50 25.22 8.31
C GLN A 206 -15.73 23.87 7.64
N VAL A 207 -15.61 22.79 8.41
CA VAL A 207 -15.79 21.42 7.96
C VAL A 207 -17.28 21.09 7.96
N LEU A 208 -17.82 20.70 6.82
CA LEU A 208 -19.23 20.35 6.67
C LEU A 208 -19.44 18.85 6.83
N MET A 209 -20.40 18.48 7.67
CA MET A 209 -20.71 17.09 7.98
C MET A 209 -21.93 16.59 7.20
N GLY A 210 -21.99 15.29 7.00
CA GLY A 210 -23.11 14.66 6.28
C GLY A 210 -24.47 14.74 6.97
N ASP A 211 -24.49 15.01 8.27
CA ASP A 211 -25.70 15.24 9.08
C ASP A 211 -26.17 16.73 9.07
N GLY A 212 -25.49 17.59 8.35
CA GLY A 212 -25.77 19.02 8.24
C GLY A 212 -25.13 19.88 9.34
N THR A 213 -24.38 19.30 10.27
CA THR A 213 -23.59 20.07 11.24
C THR A 213 -22.29 20.59 10.62
N SER A 214 -21.62 21.52 11.27
CA SER A 214 -20.31 22.03 10.85
C SER A 214 -19.39 22.27 12.04
N HIS A 215 -18.07 22.19 11.79
CA HIS A 215 -17.03 22.38 12.80
C HIS A 215 -15.92 23.28 12.27
N ASP A 216 -15.45 24.21 13.10
CA ASP A 216 -14.37 25.11 12.74
C ASP A 216 -13.00 24.48 13.02
N ALA A 217 -12.09 24.62 12.06
CA ALA A 217 -10.69 24.23 12.16
C ALA A 217 -9.78 25.28 11.50
N ASP A 218 -8.49 25.27 11.82
CA ASP A 218 -7.51 26.08 11.09
C ASP A 218 -7.14 25.42 9.76
N ILE A 219 -7.03 24.07 9.77
CA ILE A 219 -6.79 23.27 8.57
C ILE A 219 -7.68 22.05 8.52
N LEU A 220 -8.01 21.60 7.30
CA LEU A 220 -8.65 20.34 7.00
C LEU A 220 -7.70 19.45 6.19
N VAL A 221 -7.43 18.25 6.70
CA VAL A 221 -6.71 17.21 5.98
C VAL A 221 -7.69 16.21 5.39
N GLY A 222 -7.80 16.13 4.08
CA GLY A 222 -8.55 15.11 3.36
C GLY A 222 -7.72 13.83 3.23
N SER A 223 -8.11 12.79 3.98
CA SER A 223 -7.56 11.43 3.92
C SER A 223 -8.66 10.37 3.76
N ASP A 224 -9.77 10.78 3.13
CA ASP A 224 -11.02 10.04 2.96
C ASP A 224 -11.01 9.06 1.78
N GLY A 225 -9.81 8.72 1.30
CA GLY A 225 -9.55 7.66 0.35
C GLY A 225 -9.83 8.03 -1.11
N ILE A 226 -9.81 7.02 -1.99
CA ILE A 226 -9.93 7.21 -3.45
C ILE A 226 -11.23 7.95 -3.86
N TRP A 227 -12.28 7.82 -3.04
CA TRP A 227 -13.59 8.46 -3.23
C TRP A 227 -13.73 9.74 -2.38
N SER A 228 -12.65 10.48 -2.23
CA SER A 228 -12.57 11.67 -1.39
C SER A 228 -13.58 12.75 -1.78
N ALA A 229 -14.43 13.13 -0.83
CA ALA A 229 -15.33 14.28 -0.97
C ALA A 229 -14.55 15.61 -0.90
N VAL A 230 -13.51 15.66 -0.05
CA VAL A 230 -12.64 16.83 0.09
C VAL A 230 -11.92 17.12 -1.24
N ARG A 231 -11.37 16.08 -1.89
CA ARG A 231 -10.76 16.19 -3.21
C ARG A 231 -11.75 16.64 -4.26
N ALA A 232 -12.91 15.97 -4.32
CA ALA A 232 -13.91 16.26 -5.34
C ALA A 232 -14.31 17.74 -5.31
N GLN A 233 -14.45 18.32 -4.13
CA GLN A 233 -14.73 19.75 -3.98
C GLN A 233 -13.52 20.61 -4.35
N MET A 234 -12.30 20.27 -3.88
CA MET A 234 -11.08 21.03 -4.16
C MET A 234 -10.81 21.19 -5.65
N TYR A 235 -11.08 20.13 -6.42
CA TYR A 235 -10.80 20.10 -7.86
C TYR A 235 -12.03 20.30 -8.74
N GLU A 236 -13.19 20.61 -8.14
CA GLU A 236 -14.45 20.83 -8.85
C GLU A 236 -14.83 19.60 -9.74
N GLU A 237 -14.59 18.38 -9.22
CA GLU A 237 -14.79 17.14 -9.98
C GLU A 237 -16.27 16.78 -10.20
N GLY A 238 -17.21 17.65 -9.82
CA GLY A 238 -18.65 17.45 -9.97
C GLY A 238 -19.24 16.44 -8.98
N GLU A 239 -20.56 16.28 -8.98
CA GLU A 239 -21.21 15.28 -8.12
C GLU A 239 -20.77 13.86 -8.50
N ILE A 240 -20.26 13.16 -7.53
CA ILE A 240 -19.67 11.82 -7.59
C ILE A 240 -20.72 10.72 -7.94
N LYS A 241 -21.83 11.03 -8.61
CA LYS A 241 -23.02 10.18 -8.64
C LYS A 241 -23.18 9.27 -9.86
N ALA A 242 -22.33 9.31 -10.86
CA ALA A 242 -22.58 8.50 -12.05
C ALA A 242 -21.38 7.66 -12.46
N LYS A 243 -21.59 6.34 -12.58
CA LYS A 243 -20.80 5.53 -13.51
C LYS A 243 -20.86 6.24 -14.85
N SER A 244 -19.73 6.47 -15.48
CA SER A 244 -19.70 6.93 -16.88
C SER A 244 -20.57 6.01 -17.73
N SER A 245 -21.15 6.53 -18.80
CA SER A 245 -22.00 5.76 -19.72
C SER A 245 -21.29 4.56 -20.35
N ASP A 246 -19.95 4.57 -20.35
CA ASP A 246 -19.10 3.45 -20.79
C ASP A 246 -18.71 2.47 -19.65
N GLY A 247 -19.12 2.75 -18.42
CA GLY A 247 -18.76 1.94 -17.22
C GLY A 247 -17.30 2.03 -16.80
N LEU A 248 -16.45 2.76 -17.54
CA LEU A 248 -15.01 2.80 -17.36
C LEU A 248 -14.55 3.83 -16.33
N THR A 249 -15.43 4.74 -15.92
CA THR A 249 -15.12 5.79 -14.95
C THR A 249 -16.16 5.79 -13.84
N GLN A 250 -15.71 5.74 -12.60
CA GLN A 250 -16.55 5.89 -11.43
C GLN A 250 -16.04 7.09 -10.63
N GLN A 251 -16.94 8.02 -10.32
CA GLN A 251 -16.63 9.20 -9.51
C GLN A 251 -15.38 9.98 -9.99
N GLY A 252 -15.25 10.18 -11.31
CA GLY A 252 -14.09 10.86 -11.89
C GLY A 252 -12.78 10.06 -11.82
N CYS A 253 -12.83 8.81 -11.34
CA CYS A 253 -11.69 7.91 -11.26
C CYS A 253 -11.79 6.86 -12.35
N PRO A 254 -10.83 6.76 -13.27
CA PRO A 254 -10.88 5.76 -14.33
C PRO A 254 -10.65 4.36 -13.79
N TYR A 255 -11.30 3.40 -14.40
CA TYR A 255 -11.02 1.99 -14.17
C TYR A 255 -9.61 1.65 -14.66
N SER A 256 -8.84 0.95 -13.84
CA SER A 256 -7.43 0.66 -14.13
C SER A 256 -7.22 -0.39 -15.24
N GLY A 257 -8.26 -1.11 -15.62
CA GLY A 257 -8.20 -2.27 -16.52
C GLY A 257 -8.15 -3.62 -15.79
N TYR A 258 -8.21 -3.62 -14.46
CA TYR A 258 -8.04 -4.84 -13.64
C TYR A 258 -9.15 -5.00 -12.62
N THR A 259 -9.65 -6.25 -12.53
CA THR A 259 -10.43 -6.74 -11.40
C THR A 259 -9.54 -7.65 -10.56
N VAL A 260 -9.64 -7.56 -9.25
CA VAL A 260 -8.91 -8.42 -8.30
C VAL A 260 -9.89 -9.27 -7.50
N PHE A 261 -9.57 -10.55 -7.40
CA PHE A 261 -10.13 -11.45 -6.40
C PHE A 261 -9.08 -11.66 -5.31
N ALA A 262 -9.51 -11.73 -4.06
CA ALA A 262 -8.65 -11.94 -2.91
C ALA A 262 -9.28 -12.97 -1.96
N GLY A 263 -8.45 -13.77 -1.32
CA GLY A 263 -8.88 -14.72 -0.30
C GLY A 263 -7.73 -15.07 0.64
N GLU A 264 -8.08 -15.76 1.71
CA GLU A 264 -7.12 -16.20 2.73
C GLU A 264 -7.44 -17.64 3.14
N PHE A 265 -6.40 -18.44 3.44
CA PHE A 265 -6.53 -19.81 3.91
C PHE A 265 -5.33 -20.21 4.78
N VAL A 266 -5.47 -21.33 5.49
CA VAL A 266 -4.38 -21.99 6.22
C VAL A 266 -3.98 -23.24 5.45
N PRO A 267 -2.73 -23.36 4.96
CA PRO A 267 -2.28 -24.53 4.23
C PRO A 267 -2.18 -25.76 5.13
N GLU A 268 -2.47 -26.94 4.58
CA GLU A 268 -2.26 -28.22 5.27
C GLU A 268 -0.77 -28.58 5.33
N LYS A 269 -0.32 -29.02 6.51
CA LYS A 269 1.06 -29.43 6.71
C LYS A 269 1.40 -30.65 5.85
N GLY A 270 2.45 -30.54 5.07
CA GLY A 270 3.00 -31.65 4.27
C GLY A 270 2.44 -31.76 2.86
N THR A 271 1.57 -30.84 2.43
CA THR A 271 1.19 -30.75 1.02
C THR A 271 2.39 -30.35 0.17
N ALA A 272 2.50 -30.95 -1.02
CA ALA A 272 3.65 -30.76 -1.91
C ALA A 272 3.86 -29.30 -2.28
N ASP A 273 2.78 -28.53 -2.34
CA ASP A 273 2.72 -27.18 -2.88
C ASP A 273 3.15 -26.08 -1.88
N PHE A 274 3.18 -26.43 -0.58
CA PHE A 274 3.61 -25.53 0.49
C PHE A 274 4.83 -26.03 1.28
N ARG A 275 5.63 -26.92 0.69
CA ARG A 275 6.89 -27.37 1.32
C ARG A 275 7.85 -26.22 1.63
N ASP A 276 7.80 -25.19 0.81
CA ASP A 276 8.62 -24.00 0.92
C ASP A 276 7.95 -22.85 1.70
N TYR A 277 6.82 -23.12 2.42
CA TYR A 277 6.08 -22.10 3.15
C TYR A 277 6.99 -21.21 4.03
N PHE A 278 7.88 -21.82 4.79
CA PHE A 278 8.78 -21.07 5.67
C PHE A 278 9.94 -20.38 4.93
N GLU A 279 10.24 -20.81 3.71
CA GLU A 279 11.34 -20.26 2.91
C GLU A 279 10.87 -19.12 2.01
N CYS A 280 9.59 -19.09 1.65
CA CYS A 280 9.01 -18.09 0.77
C CYS A 280 8.21 -17.04 1.54
N GLY A 281 8.42 -15.75 1.18
CA GLY A 281 7.64 -14.64 1.69
C GLY A 281 6.41 -14.38 0.83
N TYR A 282 6.61 -14.21 -0.49
CA TYR A 282 5.53 -14.14 -1.45
C TYR A 282 5.97 -14.64 -2.83
N LYS A 283 5.00 -15.08 -3.62
CA LYS A 283 5.16 -15.62 -4.97
C LYS A 283 4.20 -14.91 -5.91
N VAL A 284 4.69 -14.46 -7.05
CA VAL A 284 3.88 -13.86 -8.12
C VAL A 284 3.88 -14.81 -9.31
N TYR A 285 2.79 -15.50 -9.53
CA TYR A 285 2.60 -16.37 -10.70
C TYR A 285 2.07 -15.55 -11.86
N ILE A 286 2.75 -15.55 -12.99
CA ILE A 286 2.33 -14.80 -14.17
C ILE A 286 1.84 -15.73 -15.28
N GLY A 287 0.86 -15.25 -16.04
CA GLY A 287 0.28 -15.92 -17.20
C GLY A 287 -0.47 -14.95 -18.12
N PRO A 288 -1.05 -15.42 -19.23
CA PRO A 288 -1.72 -14.54 -20.18
C PRO A 288 -2.85 -13.73 -19.55
N LYS A 289 -2.76 -12.39 -19.65
CA LYS A 289 -3.77 -11.42 -19.19
C LYS A 289 -4.15 -11.50 -17.71
N LYS A 290 -3.37 -12.21 -16.89
CA LYS A 290 -3.60 -12.35 -15.46
C LYS A 290 -2.36 -12.75 -14.71
N TYR A 291 -2.35 -12.49 -13.42
CA TYR A 291 -1.33 -12.98 -12.51
C TYR A 291 -1.95 -13.30 -11.15
N PHE A 292 -1.32 -14.20 -10.44
CA PHE A 292 -1.77 -14.68 -9.14
C PHE A 292 -0.65 -14.45 -8.11
N VAL A 293 -0.99 -13.97 -6.94
CA VAL A 293 -0.02 -13.69 -5.88
C VAL A 293 -0.41 -14.51 -4.65
N THR A 294 0.55 -15.17 -4.03
CA THR A 294 0.40 -15.73 -2.68
C THR A 294 1.41 -15.07 -1.75
N SER A 295 1.00 -14.74 -0.55
CA SER A 295 1.84 -14.12 0.48
C SER A 295 1.59 -14.76 1.83
N ASP A 296 2.65 -15.12 2.54
CA ASP A 296 2.57 -15.41 3.97
C ASP A 296 2.22 -14.12 4.72
N VAL A 297 1.19 -14.18 5.53
CA VAL A 297 0.69 -13.04 6.30
C VAL A 297 0.77 -13.26 7.82
N GLY A 298 1.48 -14.31 8.22
CA GLY A 298 1.69 -14.66 9.62
C GLY A 298 0.66 -15.65 10.17
N ASP A 299 0.95 -16.19 11.32
CA ASP A 299 0.09 -17.12 12.08
C ASP A 299 -0.37 -18.35 11.27
N GLY A 300 0.47 -18.82 10.34
CA GLY A 300 0.16 -19.94 9.46
C GLY A 300 -0.80 -19.63 8.33
N ARG A 301 -1.14 -18.36 8.11
CA ARG A 301 -2.11 -17.93 7.09
C ARG A 301 -1.41 -17.52 5.81
N VAL A 302 -2.02 -17.85 4.68
CA VAL A 302 -1.62 -17.40 3.36
C VAL A 302 -2.74 -16.59 2.75
N GLN A 303 -2.45 -15.37 2.35
CA GLN A 303 -3.33 -14.54 1.56
C GLN A 303 -2.97 -14.65 0.09
N TRP A 304 -3.98 -14.63 -0.77
CA TRP A 304 -3.78 -14.64 -2.20
C TRP A 304 -4.60 -13.56 -2.90
N TYR A 305 -4.12 -13.18 -4.08
CA TYR A 305 -4.76 -12.25 -4.99
C TYR A 305 -4.69 -12.79 -6.41
N SER A 306 -5.82 -12.77 -7.13
CA SER A 306 -5.89 -13.03 -8.57
C SER A 306 -6.26 -11.74 -9.28
N PHE A 307 -5.35 -11.21 -10.07
CA PHE A 307 -5.53 -10.00 -10.87
C PHE A 307 -5.86 -10.39 -12.31
N LEU A 308 -6.97 -9.90 -12.80
CA LEU A 308 -7.53 -10.22 -14.11
C LEU A 308 -7.66 -8.95 -14.94
N ALA A 309 -7.09 -8.93 -16.15
CA ALA A 309 -7.34 -7.89 -17.13
C ALA A 309 -8.69 -8.17 -17.82
N GLN A 310 -9.75 -7.58 -17.31
CA GLN A 310 -11.13 -7.76 -17.81
C GLN A 310 -11.91 -6.45 -17.71
N PRO A 311 -13.04 -6.29 -18.44
CA PRO A 311 -13.90 -5.12 -18.33
C PRO A 311 -14.46 -4.94 -16.90
N PRO A 312 -14.71 -3.69 -16.46
CA PRO A 312 -15.29 -3.41 -15.16
C PRO A 312 -16.72 -3.96 -15.07
N GLY A 313 -17.14 -4.32 -13.85
CA GLY A 313 -18.48 -4.85 -13.64
C GLY A 313 -18.69 -6.27 -14.20
N THR A 314 -17.61 -6.99 -14.53
CA THR A 314 -17.67 -8.40 -14.91
C THR A 314 -17.94 -9.23 -13.64
N ASN A 315 -19.04 -8.93 -12.96
CA ASN A 315 -19.49 -9.60 -11.76
C ASN A 315 -20.54 -10.62 -12.11
N ARG A 316 -20.37 -11.86 -11.65
CA ARG A 316 -21.43 -12.86 -11.68
C ARG A 316 -22.41 -12.75 -10.51
N ALA A 317 -22.00 -12.21 -9.39
CA ALA A 317 -22.90 -11.87 -8.29
C ALA A 317 -23.51 -10.50 -8.61
N GLY A 318 -24.78 -10.45 -8.94
CA GLY A 318 -25.50 -9.25 -9.39
C GLY A 318 -25.21 -7.98 -8.58
N ASP A 319 -25.71 -6.85 -9.05
CA ASP A 319 -25.44 -5.44 -8.69
C ASP A 319 -25.40 -5.05 -7.19
N SER A 320 -25.38 -5.98 -6.26
CA SER A 320 -25.51 -5.77 -4.81
C SER A 320 -24.26 -6.10 -4.00
N TRP A 321 -23.08 -6.20 -4.61
CA TRP A 321 -21.86 -6.52 -3.85
C TRP A 321 -21.22 -5.29 -3.22
N GLU A 322 -21.92 -4.67 -2.30
CA GLU A 322 -21.34 -3.81 -1.28
C GLU A 322 -21.08 -4.66 -0.02
N GLY A 323 -19.92 -5.36 0.00
CA GLY A 323 -19.31 -5.86 1.24
C GLY A 323 -20.16 -6.77 2.13
N GLY A 324 -20.97 -7.66 1.58
CA GLY A 324 -21.79 -8.59 2.34
C GLY A 324 -21.55 -10.04 1.92
N ALA A 325 -21.49 -10.94 2.91
CA ALA A 325 -21.31 -12.37 2.72
C ALA A 325 -22.22 -12.92 1.62
N SER A 326 -21.62 -13.61 0.63
CA SER A 326 -22.39 -14.43 -0.31
C SER A 326 -23.14 -15.51 0.46
N THR A 327 -24.38 -15.78 0.09
CA THR A 327 -25.05 -17.00 0.55
C THR A 327 -24.28 -18.22 0.05
N ASP A 328 -24.25 -19.31 0.81
CA ASP A 328 -23.43 -20.51 0.57
C ASP A 328 -23.44 -21.04 -0.87
N ASP A 329 -24.53 -20.85 -1.60
CA ASP A 329 -24.68 -21.28 -3.01
C ASP A 329 -23.92 -20.39 -4.01
N GLN A 330 -23.73 -19.08 -3.73
CA GLN A 330 -22.98 -18.16 -4.60
C GLN A 330 -21.46 -18.29 -4.39
N GLY A 331 -21.05 -18.73 -3.22
CA GLY A 331 -19.65 -18.91 -2.89
C GLY A 331 -19.00 -20.07 -3.65
N ALA A 332 -19.69 -21.20 -3.80
CA ALA A 332 -19.18 -22.34 -4.57
C ALA A 332 -18.97 -22.00 -6.06
N ASP A 333 -19.76 -21.09 -6.61
CA ASP A 333 -19.63 -20.64 -8.01
C ASP A 333 -18.38 -19.76 -8.23
N VAL A 334 -17.94 -18.96 -7.25
CA VAL A 334 -16.75 -18.11 -7.41
C VAL A 334 -15.46 -18.92 -7.45
N ILE A 335 -15.32 -19.96 -6.64
CA ILE A 335 -14.14 -20.84 -6.69
C ILE A 335 -14.12 -21.62 -8.00
N ALA A 336 -15.24 -22.18 -8.44
CA ALA A 336 -15.34 -22.87 -9.73
C ALA A 336 -14.99 -21.93 -10.90
N TYR A 337 -15.48 -20.70 -10.87
CA TYR A 337 -15.15 -19.67 -11.85
C TYR A 337 -13.64 -19.34 -11.87
N LEU A 338 -13.04 -19.14 -10.70
CA LEU A 338 -11.60 -18.86 -10.61
C LEU A 338 -10.77 -20.05 -11.09
N LYS A 339 -11.16 -21.29 -10.77
CA LYS A 339 -10.49 -22.51 -11.28
C LYS A 339 -10.59 -22.60 -12.80
N GLN A 340 -11.75 -22.29 -13.38
CA GLN A 340 -11.92 -22.23 -14.83
C GLN A 340 -11.02 -21.16 -15.47
N LEU A 341 -10.92 -19.97 -14.85
CA LEU A 341 -10.02 -18.90 -15.32
C LEU A 341 -8.54 -19.29 -15.27
N HIS A 342 -8.17 -20.17 -14.35
CA HIS A 342 -6.79 -20.65 -14.16
C HIS A 342 -6.61 -22.09 -14.69
N GLU A 343 -7.47 -22.54 -15.61
CA GLU A 343 -7.28 -23.84 -16.28
C GLU A 343 -5.91 -23.89 -16.96
N GLY A 344 -5.18 -24.99 -16.74
CA GLY A 344 -3.81 -25.17 -17.23
C GLY A 344 -2.72 -24.44 -16.45
N TRP A 345 -3.07 -23.78 -15.34
CA TRP A 345 -2.09 -23.23 -14.41
C TRP A 345 -1.57 -24.29 -13.43
N THR A 346 -0.56 -23.93 -12.64
CA THR A 346 0.09 -24.87 -11.70
C THR A 346 -0.89 -25.41 -10.68
N ASP A 347 -0.67 -26.66 -10.24
CA ASP A 347 -1.46 -27.31 -9.19
C ASP A 347 -1.41 -26.52 -7.86
N GLU A 348 -0.34 -25.77 -7.65
CA GLU A 348 -0.18 -24.88 -6.48
C GLU A 348 -1.31 -23.84 -6.39
N ILE A 349 -1.71 -23.24 -7.53
CA ILE A 349 -2.83 -22.29 -7.58
C ILE A 349 -4.17 -22.98 -7.39
N HIS A 350 -4.36 -24.13 -8.01
CA HIS A 350 -5.59 -24.92 -7.82
C HIS A 350 -5.74 -25.35 -6.36
N TYR A 351 -4.65 -25.77 -5.71
CA TYR A 351 -4.64 -26.07 -4.28
C TYR A 351 -5.05 -24.85 -3.42
N VAL A 352 -4.51 -23.67 -3.71
CA VAL A 352 -4.87 -22.42 -3.01
C VAL A 352 -6.37 -22.16 -3.12
N LEU A 353 -6.93 -22.28 -4.32
CA LEU A 353 -8.35 -22.03 -4.58
C LEU A 353 -9.23 -23.10 -3.88
N ASP A 354 -8.84 -24.38 -3.94
CA ASP A 354 -9.58 -25.46 -3.29
C ASP A 354 -9.53 -25.37 -1.75
N SER A 355 -8.46 -24.84 -1.20
CA SER A 355 -8.27 -24.65 0.25
C SER A 355 -8.92 -23.38 0.78
N THR A 356 -9.43 -22.50 -0.10
CA THR A 356 -10.04 -21.23 0.30
C THR A 356 -11.54 -21.39 0.45
N PRO A 357 -12.13 -21.05 1.62
CA PRO A 357 -13.57 -20.98 1.76
C PRO A 357 -14.15 -19.94 0.80
N ALA A 358 -15.18 -20.33 0.08
CA ALA A 358 -15.80 -19.47 -0.90
C ALA A 358 -16.32 -18.15 -0.31
N ALA A 359 -16.83 -18.19 0.93
CA ALA A 359 -17.27 -17.00 1.67
C ALA A 359 -16.13 -16.04 2.06
N ALA A 360 -14.87 -16.49 1.99
CA ALA A 360 -13.68 -15.68 2.24
C ALA A 360 -13.15 -14.99 0.98
N VAL A 361 -13.78 -15.18 -0.18
CA VAL A 361 -13.35 -14.57 -1.44
C VAL A 361 -14.01 -13.22 -1.64
N GLU A 362 -13.20 -12.19 -1.79
CA GLU A 362 -13.64 -10.85 -2.19
C GLU A 362 -13.32 -10.59 -3.65
N GLN A 363 -14.16 -9.80 -4.30
CA GLN A 363 -13.92 -9.27 -5.65
C GLN A 363 -14.01 -7.74 -5.65
N ARG A 364 -13.09 -7.08 -6.34
CA ARG A 364 -13.09 -5.62 -6.48
C ARG A 364 -12.56 -5.21 -7.85
N ASP A 365 -13.23 -4.26 -8.47
CA ASP A 365 -12.68 -3.51 -9.59
C ASP A 365 -11.66 -2.51 -9.06
N LEU A 366 -10.50 -2.44 -9.72
CA LEU A 366 -9.45 -1.52 -9.32
C LEU A 366 -9.56 -0.22 -10.10
N TYR A 367 -9.48 0.86 -9.36
CA TYR A 367 -9.44 2.22 -9.89
C TYR A 367 -8.14 2.86 -9.46
N ASP A 368 -7.55 3.67 -10.31
CA ASP A 368 -6.38 4.46 -10.00
C ASP A 368 -6.50 5.85 -10.62
N ARG A 369 -5.66 6.77 -10.19
CA ARG A 369 -5.58 8.11 -10.75
C ARG A 369 -4.16 8.36 -11.22
N TRP A 370 -4.03 9.10 -12.32
CA TRP A 370 -2.76 9.67 -12.66
C TRP A 370 -2.35 10.65 -11.56
N PRO A 371 -1.06 10.65 -11.15
CA PRO A 371 -0.58 11.61 -10.17
C PRO A 371 -0.86 13.05 -10.61
N GLU A 372 -1.37 13.85 -9.69
CA GLU A 372 -1.61 15.27 -9.94
C GLU A 372 -0.29 16.05 -9.92
N PHE A 373 0.37 16.13 -11.07
CA PHE A 373 1.65 16.82 -11.22
C PHE A 373 1.53 18.34 -11.27
N PHE A 374 0.38 18.83 -11.75
CA PHE A 374 0.21 20.25 -12.10
C PHE A 374 -0.86 20.94 -11.24
N ARG A 375 -1.52 20.21 -10.39
CA ARG A 375 -2.47 20.75 -9.43
C ARG A 375 -1.89 20.63 -8.03
N SER A 376 -1.94 21.70 -7.26
CA SER A 376 -1.55 21.67 -5.86
C SER A 376 -2.42 20.71 -5.08
N TRP A 377 -1.83 19.98 -4.15
CA TRP A 377 -2.56 19.13 -3.20
C TRP A 377 -3.15 19.91 -2.03
N SER A 378 -3.00 21.22 -2.05
CA SER A 378 -3.55 22.11 -1.03
C SER A 378 -4.21 23.34 -1.65
N GLN A 379 -5.25 23.82 -0.99
CA GLN A 379 -5.95 25.04 -1.34
C GLN A 379 -6.35 25.78 -0.06
N LYS A 380 -5.69 26.91 0.22
CA LYS A 380 -5.86 27.67 1.47
C LYS A 380 -5.72 26.72 2.67
N GLY A 381 -6.51 26.68 3.65
CA GLY A 381 -6.42 25.78 4.80
C GLY A 381 -6.75 24.28 4.56
N VAL A 382 -6.90 23.82 3.33
CA VAL A 382 -7.25 22.42 3.02
C VAL A 382 -6.09 21.72 2.32
N VAL A 383 -5.78 20.46 2.69
CA VAL A 383 -4.72 19.64 2.10
C VAL A 383 -5.17 18.18 1.96
N LEU A 384 -4.71 17.51 0.90
CA LEU A 384 -5.01 16.10 0.61
C LEU A 384 -3.78 15.22 0.87
N VAL A 385 -4.00 14.01 1.43
CA VAL A 385 -2.94 13.01 1.68
C VAL A 385 -3.40 11.60 1.27
N GLY A 386 -2.44 10.74 0.95
CA GLY A 386 -2.69 9.34 0.61
C GLY A 386 -3.64 9.16 -0.58
N ASP A 387 -4.50 8.15 -0.51
CA ASP A 387 -5.42 7.81 -1.61
C ASP A 387 -6.44 8.93 -1.95
N ALA A 388 -6.60 9.93 -1.09
CA ALA A 388 -7.42 11.10 -1.43
C ALA A 388 -6.81 11.91 -2.58
N VAL A 389 -5.50 11.85 -2.78
CA VAL A 389 -4.81 12.60 -3.84
C VAL A 389 -4.07 11.70 -4.84
N HIS A 390 -3.53 10.58 -4.41
CA HIS A 390 -2.68 9.72 -5.24
C HIS A 390 -2.98 8.22 -5.11
N PRO A 391 -4.24 7.78 -5.28
CA PRO A 391 -4.54 6.36 -5.30
C PRO A 391 -3.77 5.70 -6.44
N MET A 392 -3.12 4.58 -6.17
CA MET A 392 -2.22 3.92 -7.11
C MET A 392 -2.47 2.42 -7.17
N MET A 393 -2.00 1.77 -8.24
CA MET A 393 -2.06 0.33 -8.38
C MET A 393 -1.32 -0.37 -7.21
N PRO A 394 -1.88 -1.47 -6.67
CA PRO A 394 -1.35 -2.10 -5.45
C PRO A 394 -0.07 -2.92 -5.65
N ASN A 395 0.38 -3.13 -6.88
CA ASN A 395 1.41 -4.10 -7.27
C ASN A 395 2.77 -3.96 -6.57
N LEU A 396 3.11 -2.75 -6.15
CA LEU A 396 4.36 -2.48 -5.44
C LEU A 396 4.16 -2.33 -3.93
N GLY A 397 2.93 -2.49 -3.42
CA GLY A 397 2.61 -2.33 -2.00
C GLY A 397 2.91 -0.94 -1.45
N GLN A 398 2.90 0.12 -2.30
CA GLN A 398 3.37 1.43 -1.92
C GLN A 398 2.27 2.41 -1.47
N GLY A 399 0.97 2.14 -1.70
CA GLY A 399 -0.09 3.09 -1.35
C GLY A 399 -0.06 3.50 0.12
N GLY A 400 -0.12 2.54 1.03
CA GLY A 400 0.00 2.80 2.47
C GLY A 400 1.36 3.38 2.88
N CYS A 401 2.45 2.96 2.22
CA CYS A 401 3.78 3.48 2.47
C CYS A 401 3.87 4.98 2.14
N GLN A 402 3.31 5.40 0.99
CA GLN A 402 3.30 6.80 0.59
C GLN A 402 2.41 7.66 1.49
N ALA A 403 1.27 7.13 1.95
CA ALA A 403 0.41 7.82 2.92
C ALA A 403 1.11 8.06 4.28
N ILE A 404 1.95 7.11 4.73
CA ILE A 404 2.78 7.27 5.94
C ILE A 404 3.86 8.34 5.72
N GLU A 405 4.52 8.35 4.54
CA GLU A 405 5.47 9.41 4.20
C GLU A 405 4.79 10.78 4.16
N ASP A 406 3.56 10.86 3.60
CA ASP A 406 2.78 12.10 3.57
C ASP A 406 2.51 12.63 4.98
N ALA A 407 2.07 11.77 5.89
CA ALA A 407 1.79 12.13 7.27
C ALA A 407 3.00 12.77 7.95
N TYR A 408 4.17 12.19 7.75
CA TYR A 408 5.41 12.71 8.30
C TYR A 408 5.78 14.06 7.68
N VAL A 409 5.86 14.14 6.34
CA VAL A 409 6.30 15.35 5.65
C VAL A 409 5.35 16.52 5.89
N LEU A 410 4.03 16.27 5.91
CA LEU A 410 3.03 17.28 6.22
C LEU A 410 3.21 17.82 7.63
N THR A 411 3.41 16.93 8.61
CA THR A 411 3.67 17.33 10.00
C THR A 411 4.92 18.18 10.12
N GLU A 412 6.02 17.81 9.45
CA GLU A 412 7.27 18.58 9.49
C GLU A 412 7.13 19.94 8.80
N CYS A 413 6.41 20.03 7.67
CA CYS A 413 6.14 21.33 7.03
C CYS A 413 5.37 22.27 7.96
N LEU A 414 4.40 21.76 8.71
CA LEU A 414 3.65 22.57 9.68
C LEU A 414 4.52 22.96 10.88
N ARG A 415 5.42 22.10 11.34
CA ARG A 415 6.36 22.43 12.43
C ARG A 415 7.30 23.59 12.09
N GLU A 416 7.62 23.79 10.81
CA GLU A 416 8.46 24.89 10.35
C GLU A 416 7.81 26.27 10.60
N VAL A 417 6.49 26.34 10.67
CA VAL A 417 5.70 27.60 10.77
C VAL A 417 4.88 27.72 12.06
N THR A 418 4.85 26.70 12.88
CA THR A 418 4.15 26.72 14.17
C THR A 418 5.10 26.96 15.33
N GLY A 419 4.60 27.54 16.40
CA GLY A 419 5.37 27.78 17.61
C GLY A 419 5.58 26.51 18.45
N PRO A 420 6.28 26.63 19.59
CA PRO A 420 6.46 25.52 20.53
C PRO A 420 5.13 24.90 20.94
N ASN A 421 5.12 23.58 21.12
CA ASN A 421 3.92 22.81 21.47
C ASN A 421 2.76 22.99 20.48
N GLY A 422 3.07 23.18 19.20
CA GLY A 422 2.07 23.28 18.14
C GLY A 422 1.27 24.56 18.14
N ALA A 423 1.80 25.63 18.72
CA ALA A 423 1.13 26.92 18.79
C ALA A 423 0.84 27.48 17.40
N ALA A 424 -0.42 27.84 17.14
CA ALA A 424 -0.84 28.44 15.88
C ALA A 424 -0.12 29.77 15.64
N PRO A 425 0.33 30.07 14.41
CA PRO A 425 0.86 31.39 14.07
C PRO A 425 -0.27 32.44 14.09
N ASP A 426 0.10 33.70 14.22
CA ASP A 426 -0.86 34.83 14.20
C ASP A 426 -1.54 34.96 12.83
N ASP A 427 -0.85 34.59 11.74
CA ASP A 427 -1.37 34.60 10.37
C ASP A 427 -1.38 33.17 9.78
N LEU A 428 -2.56 32.65 9.50
CA LEU A 428 -2.72 31.33 8.86
C LEU A 428 -2.19 31.28 7.41
N ALA A 429 -1.84 32.39 6.80
CA ALA A 429 -1.19 32.40 5.49
C ALA A 429 0.19 31.69 5.51
N GLU A 430 0.89 31.72 6.66
CA GLU A 430 2.12 30.93 6.83
C GLU A 430 1.83 29.43 6.78
N VAL A 431 0.74 28.99 7.41
CA VAL A 431 0.27 27.61 7.36
C VAL A 431 -0.09 27.21 5.92
N HIS A 432 -0.81 28.07 5.20
CA HIS A 432 -1.16 27.79 3.79
C HIS A 432 0.08 27.61 2.91
N THR A 433 1.12 28.40 3.17
CA THR A 433 2.42 28.29 2.49
C THR A 433 3.11 26.96 2.82
N ALA A 434 3.07 26.53 4.07
CA ALA A 434 3.62 25.23 4.50
C ALA A 434 2.88 24.05 3.84
N LEU A 435 1.55 24.14 3.69
CA LEU A 435 0.77 23.13 2.97
C LEU A 435 1.15 23.04 1.47
N GLN A 436 1.47 24.18 0.85
CA GLN A 436 2.01 24.19 -0.52
C GLN A 436 3.40 23.57 -0.58
N GLY A 437 4.27 23.87 0.39
CA GLY A 437 5.59 23.26 0.52
C GLY A 437 5.55 21.73 0.67
N PHE A 438 4.51 21.21 1.35
CA PHE A 438 4.27 19.76 1.42
C PHE A 438 4.06 19.16 0.01
N TYR A 439 3.19 19.74 -0.81
CA TYR A 439 2.98 19.31 -2.19
C TYR A 439 4.30 19.28 -2.98
N GLU A 440 5.09 20.36 -2.91
CA GLU A 440 6.35 20.47 -3.64
C GLU A 440 7.38 19.41 -3.22
N LYS A 441 7.43 19.06 -1.92
CA LYS A 441 8.31 18.02 -1.39
C LYS A 441 7.87 16.61 -1.80
N ARG A 442 6.56 16.37 -2.04
CA ARG A 442 6.00 15.03 -2.24
C ARG A 442 5.70 14.66 -3.69
N VAL A 443 5.25 15.61 -4.51
CA VAL A 443 4.69 15.34 -5.84
C VAL A 443 5.63 14.53 -6.75
N GLY A 444 6.91 14.89 -6.81
CA GLY A 444 7.87 14.21 -7.68
C GLY A 444 8.10 12.74 -7.30
N ARG A 445 8.21 12.46 -5.99
CA ARG A 445 8.39 11.10 -5.48
C ARG A 445 7.15 10.25 -5.69
N VAL A 446 5.99 10.73 -5.29
CA VAL A 446 4.72 10.01 -5.44
C VAL A 446 4.43 9.71 -6.90
N ALA A 447 4.66 10.68 -7.77
CA ALA A 447 4.50 10.51 -9.20
C ALA A 447 5.38 9.40 -9.78
N GLY A 448 6.66 9.36 -9.40
CA GLY A 448 7.56 8.28 -9.81
C GLY A 448 7.11 6.92 -9.30
N VAL A 449 6.65 6.82 -8.04
CA VAL A 449 6.14 5.57 -7.46
C VAL A 449 4.86 5.10 -8.17
N SER A 450 3.91 6.01 -8.42
CA SER A 450 2.65 5.69 -9.12
C SER A 450 2.91 5.23 -10.56
N LEU A 451 3.81 5.90 -11.27
CA LEU A 451 4.20 5.51 -12.61
C LEU A 451 4.84 4.12 -12.65
N LEU A 452 5.74 3.82 -11.71
CA LEU A 452 6.36 2.50 -11.59
C LEU A 452 5.35 1.41 -11.24
N SER A 453 4.37 1.71 -10.36
CA SER A 453 3.30 0.77 -10.01
C SER A 453 2.47 0.41 -11.23
N ARG A 454 2.08 1.40 -12.04
CA ARG A 454 1.32 1.17 -13.26
C ARG A 454 2.13 0.41 -14.31
N LEU A 455 3.36 0.83 -14.54
CA LEU A 455 4.25 0.15 -15.49
C LEU A 455 4.49 -1.31 -15.12
N ALA A 456 4.64 -1.61 -13.82
CA ALA A 456 4.80 -2.98 -13.35
C ALA A 456 3.56 -3.83 -13.64
N SER A 457 2.33 -3.30 -13.45
CA SER A 457 1.09 -3.97 -13.83
C SER A 457 1.06 -4.31 -15.31
N ASP A 458 1.28 -3.30 -16.14
CA ASP A 458 1.19 -3.43 -17.58
C ASP A 458 2.24 -4.41 -18.13
N LEU A 459 3.45 -4.38 -17.58
CA LEU A 459 4.51 -5.33 -17.96
C LEU A 459 4.16 -6.77 -17.58
N ILE A 460 3.68 -6.99 -16.35
CA ILE A 460 3.36 -8.34 -15.86
C ILE A 460 2.23 -8.94 -16.69
N VAL A 461 1.15 -8.20 -16.92
CA VAL A 461 -0.05 -8.72 -17.60
C VAL A 461 0.16 -8.90 -19.10
N ASN A 462 0.95 -8.03 -19.73
CA ASN A 462 1.21 -8.10 -21.15
C ASN A 462 2.51 -8.85 -21.51
N PHE A 463 3.20 -9.41 -20.52
CA PHE A 463 4.48 -10.13 -20.75
C PHE A 463 4.34 -11.24 -21.81
N PHE A 464 3.24 -12.02 -21.75
CA PHE A 464 2.98 -13.11 -22.67
C PHE A 464 2.59 -12.68 -24.08
N ASP A 465 2.23 -11.43 -24.29
CA ASP A 465 1.98 -10.87 -25.63
C ASP A 465 3.28 -10.34 -26.27
N THR A 466 4.37 -10.36 -25.54
CA THR A 466 5.66 -9.90 -26.03
C THR A 466 6.45 -11.03 -26.70
N PRO A 467 7.35 -10.73 -27.67
CA PRO A 467 8.24 -11.73 -28.27
C PRO A 467 9.26 -12.32 -27.28
N TRP A 468 9.25 -11.86 -26.01
CA TRP A 468 10.09 -12.35 -24.92
C TRP A 468 9.43 -13.48 -24.14
N SER A 469 8.16 -13.74 -24.39
CA SER A 469 7.42 -14.82 -23.72
C SER A 469 7.99 -16.19 -24.08
N PRO A 470 8.28 -17.06 -23.10
CA PRO A 470 8.70 -18.43 -23.37
C PRO A 470 7.56 -19.30 -23.96
N HIS A 471 6.32 -18.82 -23.89
CA HIS A 471 5.11 -19.53 -24.33
C HIS A 471 4.57 -19.02 -25.68
N ASP A 472 5.33 -18.25 -26.45
CA ASP A 472 4.90 -17.81 -27.78
C ASP A 472 4.68 -19.04 -28.69
N GLU A 473 3.46 -19.22 -29.20
CA GLU A 473 3.09 -20.26 -30.17
C GLU A 473 3.94 -20.24 -31.45
N ARG A 474 4.56 -19.10 -31.75
CA ARG A 474 5.51 -18.91 -32.86
C ARG A 474 6.84 -19.62 -32.64
N GLY A 475 6.99 -20.33 -31.51
CA GLY A 475 8.11 -21.20 -31.23
C GLY A 475 9.45 -20.50 -31.17
N GLN A 476 9.99 -20.35 -29.98
CA GLN A 476 11.41 -20.13 -29.73
C GLN A 476 12.11 -19.18 -30.71
N GLY A 477 11.54 -17.99 -30.89
CA GLY A 477 12.21 -16.95 -31.66
C GLY A 477 13.58 -16.63 -31.05
N PRO A 478 14.57 -16.12 -31.84
CA PRO A 478 15.89 -15.79 -31.34
C PRO A 478 15.88 -14.84 -30.14
N LEU A 479 14.77 -14.17 -29.89
CA LEU A 479 14.55 -13.28 -28.75
C LEU A 479 14.32 -14.03 -27.42
N ALA A 480 13.80 -15.26 -27.43
CA ALA A 480 13.68 -16.08 -26.23
C ALA A 480 15.07 -16.38 -25.62
N TYR A 481 16.10 -16.50 -26.46
CA TYR A 481 17.47 -16.66 -26.00
C TYR A 481 18.05 -15.38 -25.39
N LEU A 482 17.49 -14.21 -25.68
CA LEU A 482 17.94 -12.95 -25.09
C LEU A 482 17.40 -12.77 -23.65
N THR A 483 16.40 -13.54 -23.21
CA THR A 483 16.00 -13.59 -21.79
C THR A 483 17.17 -13.99 -20.90
N PHE A 484 18.09 -14.81 -21.39
CA PHE A 484 19.36 -15.14 -20.73
C PHE A 484 20.18 -13.90 -20.36
N PHE A 485 20.22 -12.90 -21.25
CA PHE A 485 20.96 -11.66 -21.01
C PHE A 485 20.19 -10.65 -20.18
N TRP A 486 18.86 -10.59 -20.33
CA TRP A 486 18.04 -9.62 -19.62
C TRP A 486 17.82 -9.98 -18.14
N LYS A 487 17.74 -11.26 -17.81
CA LYS A 487 17.52 -11.70 -16.43
C LYS A 487 18.60 -11.19 -15.46
N PRO A 488 19.91 -11.33 -15.73
CA PRO A 488 20.94 -10.74 -14.90
C PRO A 488 20.84 -9.22 -14.80
N ILE A 489 20.52 -8.54 -15.91
CA ILE A 489 20.36 -7.08 -15.91
C ILE A 489 19.18 -6.67 -15.03
N LEU A 490 18.04 -7.33 -15.17
CA LEU A 490 16.88 -7.09 -14.31
C LEU A 490 17.24 -7.34 -12.84
N GLN A 491 17.82 -8.49 -12.53
CA GLN A 491 18.08 -8.93 -11.15
C GLN A 491 19.18 -8.11 -10.47
N TYR A 492 20.26 -7.79 -11.16
CA TYR A 492 21.45 -7.18 -10.54
C TYR A 492 21.61 -5.68 -10.80
N ILE A 493 20.81 -5.11 -11.71
CA ILE A 493 20.87 -3.68 -12.04
C ILE A 493 19.51 -3.02 -11.83
N VAL A 494 18.47 -3.47 -12.55
CA VAL A 494 17.18 -2.78 -12.56
C VAL A 494 16.49 -2.87 -11.21
N PHE A 495 16.37 -4.07 -10.62
CA PHE A 495 15.71 -4.23 -9.33
C PHE A 495 16.44 -3.57 -8.16
N PRO A 496 17.77 -3.63 -8.04
CA PRO A 496 18.47 -2.85 -7.01
C PRO A 496 18.25 -1.34 -7.14
N ILE A 497 18.25 -0.80 -8.36
CA ILE A 497 17.93 0.62 -8.58
C ILE A 497 16.48 0.94 -8.23
N GLN A 498 15.54 0.10 -8.66
CA GLN A 498 14.13 0.23 -8.30
C GLN A 498 13.92 0.11 -6.79
N PHE A 499 14.58 -0.86 -6.15
CA PHE A 499 14.57 -1.02 -4.70
C PHE A 499 15.08 0.23 -4.00
N LEU A 500 16.21 0.77 -4.46
CA LEU A 500 16.78 1.99 -3.90
C LEU A 500 15.79 3.15 -4.03
N PHE A 501 15.20 3.37 -5.21
CA PHE A 501 14.24 4.43 -5.43
C PHE A 501 12.98 4.29 -4.56
N LEU A 502 12.41 3.08 -4.46
CA LEU A 502 11.17 2.85 -3.74
C LEU A 502 11.36 2.85 -2.21
N TYR A 503 12.44 2.22 -1.72
CA TYR A 503 12.55 1.80 -0.32
C TYR A 503 13.60 2.57 0.49
N SER A 504 14.49 3.31 -0.16
CA SER A 504 15.58 4.01 0.56
C SER A 504 15.18 5.32 1.22
N TYR A 505 13.95 5.78 1.00
CA TYR A 505 13.49 6.99 1.67
C TYR A 505 13.47 6.78 3.19
N HIS A 506 14.15 7.67 3.90
CA HIS A 506 14.08 7.76 5.35
C HIS A 506 14.27 9.22 5.78
N PRO A 507 13.40 9.72 6.67
CA PRO A 507 13.36 11.13 7.01
C PRO A 507 14.55 11.62 7.84
N THR A 508 15.19 10.76 8.59
CA THR A 508 16.19 11.12 9.61
C THR A 508 17.64 10.79 9.23
N GLY A 509 17.89 10.44 7.96
CA GLY A 509 19.25 10.32 7.45
C GLY A 509 20.05 9.09 7.88
N GLY A 510 19.42 7.99 8.18
CA GLY A 510 20.09 6.71 8.42
C GLY A 510 19.43 5.91 9.52
N MET A 511 18.92 4.76 9.15
CA MET A 511 18.52 3.76 10.13
C MET A 511 19.79 3.12 10.65
N GLY A 512 19.95 3.16 11.96
CA GLY A 512 20.84 2.24 12.63
C GLY A 512 20.52 0.79 12.23
N GLU A 513 21.38 -0.15 12.51
CA GLU A 513 21.11 -1.55 12.25
C GLU A 513 19.74 -1.91 12.83
N LEU A 514 18.84 -2.40 11.97
CA LEU A 514 17.68 -3.11 12.49
C LEU A 514 18.22 -4.29 13.26
N PRO A 515 17.79 -4.48 14.50
CA PRO A 515 18.30 -5.58 15.26
C PRO A 515 17.98 -6.88 14.52
N LYS A 516 19.01 -7.57 14.05
CA LYS A 516 18.91 -8.96 13.57
C LYS A 516 18.13 -9.82 14.58
N GLN A 517 18.23 -9.46 15.85
CA GLN A 517 17.47 -10.02 16.95
C GLN A 517 15.94 -9.95 16.77
N LEU A 518 15.40 -8.91 16.12
CA LEU A 518 13.95 -8.83 15.84
C LEU A 518 13.53 -9.86 14.78
N GLU A 519 14.33 -10.04 13.74
CA GLU A 519 14.09 -11.07 12.72
C GLU A 519 14.21 -12.46 13.35
N ASP A 520 15.25 -12.71 14.14
CA ASP A 520 15.48 -14.01 14.78
C ASP A 520 14.34 -14.36 15.76
N ALA A 521 13.91 -13.39 16.57
CA ALA A 521 12.78 -13.58 17.49
C ALA A 521 11.45 -13.80 16.72
N TRP A 522 11.25 -13.09 15.63
CA TRP A 522 10.09 -13.30 14.77
C TRP A 522 10.10 -14.70 14.13
N ARG A 523 11.24 -15.17 13.62
CA ARG A 523 11.35 -16.50 12.99
C ARG A 523 10.90 -17.61 13.93
N VAL A 524 11.29 -17.52 15.21
CA VAL A 524 10.87 -18.50 16.22
C VAL A 524 9.35 -18.44 16.43
N ARG A 525 8.81 -17.26 16.71
CA ARG A 525 7.36 -17.06 16.94
C ARG A 525 6.54 -17.47 15.73
N HIS A 526 6.96 -17.05 14.53
CA HIS A 526 6.26 -17.35 13.29
C HIS A 526 6.19 -18.85 13.02
N LYS A 527 7.29 -19.58 13.23
CA LYS A 527 7.32 -21.03 13.08
C LYS A 527 6.41 -21.73 14.07
N GLU A 528 6.45 -21.35 15.34
CA GLU A 528 5.59 -21.91 16.39
C GLU A 528 4.11 -21.63 16.11
N ALA A 529 3.76 -20.41 15.73
CA ALA A 529 2.40 -20.02 15.42
C ALA A 529 1.86 -20.77 14.18
N ALA A 530 2.65 -20.86 13.11
CA ALA A 530 2.27 -21.59 11.90
C ALA A 530 2.11 -23.09 12.17
N GLU A 531 3.02 -23.70 12.93
CA GLU A 531 2.89 -25.13 13.31
C GLU A 531 1.67 -25.38 14.20
N ALA A 532 1.31 -24.43 15.07
CA ALA A 532 0.09 -24.52 15.88
C ALA A 532 -1.17 -24.42 15.00
N ALA A 533 -1.18 -23.47 14.06
CA ALA A 533 -2.29 -23.30 13.11
C ALA A 533 -2.49 -24.55 12.24
N PHE A 534 -1.41 -25.12 11.70
CA PHE A 534 -1.47 -26.35 10.90
C PHE A 534 -1.95 -27.56 11.70
N ARG A 535 -1.57 -27.69 12.97
CA ARG A 535 -2.09 -28.76 13.86
C ARG A 535 -3.58 -28.59 14.09
N LYS A 536 -4.02 -27.38 14.40
CA LYS A 536 -5.43 -27.08 14.64
C LYS A 536 -6.28 -27.37 13.38
N ALA A 537 -5.85 -26.92 12.21
CA ALA A 537 -6.53 -27.18 10.95
C ALA A 537 -6.67 -28.70 10.66
N ALA A 538 -5.62 -29.49 10.97
CA ALA A 538 -5.65 -30.94 10.80
C ALA A 538 -6.57 -31.67 11.81
N GLU A 539 -6.65 -31.16 13.05
CA GLU A 539 -7.51 -31.75 14.11
C GLU A 539 -9.00 -31.44 13.86
N GLU A 540 -9.31 -30.25 13.35
CA GLU A 540 -10.69 -29.83 13.12
C GLU A 540 -11.29 -30.42 11.84
N GLY A 541 -10.48 -31.02 10.96
CA GLY A 541 -10.92 -31.60 9.68
C GLY A 541 -11.66 -30.58 8.79
N GLN A 542 -11.46 -29.32 9.10
CA GLN A 542 -12.15 -28.19 8.50
C GLN A 542 -11.20 -27.41 7.62
N GLN A 543 -11.73 -26.98 6.48
CA GLN A 543 -11.21 -25.81 5.81
C GLN A 543 -11.34 -24.62 6.76
N VAL A 544 -10.28 -24.31 7.52
CA VAL A 544 -10.24 -23.15 8.39
C VAL A 544 -10.03 -21.92 7.52
N GLY A 545 -11.09 -21.54 6.85
CA GLY A 545 -11.15 -20.23 6.24
C GLY A 545 -11.61 -19.22 7.25
N GLY A 546 -10.97 -18.08 7.26
CA GLY A 546 -11.22 -16.98 8.15
C GLY A 546 -12.64 -16.44 8.15
N ALA A 547 -13.60 -17.22 8.63
CA ALA A 547 -14.98 -16.78 8.87
C ALA A 547 -15.06 -15.57 9.85
N SER A 548 -13.96 -15.20 10.51
CA SER A 548 -13.89 -14.03 11.36
C SER A 548 -13.47 -12.75 10.62
N PHE A 549 -13.00 -12.85 9.37
CA PHE A 549 -12.48 -11.70 8.64
C PHE A 549 -13.60 -10.84 8.02
N PHE A 550 -14.73 -11.45 7.68
CA PHE A 550 -15.79 -10.79 6.90
C PHE A 550 -17.17 -10.71 7.57
N ALA A 551 -17.33 -11.26 8.77
CA ALA A 551 -18.64 -11.45 9.41
C ALA A 551 -19.11 -10.26 10.27
N SER A 552 -18.94 -9.00 9.86
CA SER A 552 -19.47 -7.88 10.66
C SER A 552 -19.82 -6.60 9.88
N THR A 553 -20.47 -6.71 8.73
CA THR A 553 -21.09 -5.51 8.11
C THR A 553 -22.53 -5.70 7.67
N ALA A 554 -23.24 -6.68 8.19
CA ALA A 554 -24.70 -6.72 8.13
C ALA A 554 -25.25 -5.95 9.33
N GLY A 555 -25.12 -4.65 9.31
CA GLY A 555 -25.85 -3.68 10.12
C GLY A 555 -26.78 -2.94 9.19
N GLU A 556 -28.08 -3.15 9.42
CA GLU A 556 -29.25 -2.69 8.68
C GLU A 556 -29.30 -1.19 8.35
N PRO A 557 -30.32 -0.80 7.52
CA PRO A 557 -30.31 0.22 6.46
C PRO A 557 -30.11 1.66 6.92
#